data_1a0383f61048c33ad9a3b28420b911ae
#
_entry.id   1a0383f61048c33ad9a3b28420b911ae
#
_cell.length_a   1.000
_cell.length_b   1.000
_cell.length_c   1.000
_cell.angle_alpha   90.00
_cell.angle_beta   90.00
_cell.angle_gamma   90.00
#
_symmetry.space_group_name_H-M   'P 1'
#
loop_
_entity.id
_entity.type
_entity.pdbx_description
1 polymer ?
#
loop_
_entity_poly.entity_id
_entity_poly.type
_entity_poly.pdbx_seq_one_letter_code
_entity_poly.pdbx_strand_id
1 'polypeptide(L)'
;MLRYPFDERFIHYGYEDVLWGKNLKDNHISIHHVDNPLGYEHFIGNMSFIRKTEESLHTLYQFRKELEGYSRIISYAGKLKRCRLYPLCQHLFPLLSLPIKARLTGNKPSIFLFNIYKLLYYIHLDI
;
A
#
# COMPACT_ATOMS: atom_id res chain seq x y z
N MET A 1 -23.81 -2.37 -19.21
CA MET A 1 -22.94 -3.37 -18.57
C MET A 1 -21.48 -2.94 -18.74
N LEU A 2 -20.72 -2.81 -17.65
CA LEU A 2 -19.31 -2.45 -17.73
C LEU A 2 -18.52 -3.60 -18.34
N ARG A 3 -17.79 -3.32 -19.42
CA ARG A 3 -16.95 -4.32 -20.10
C ARG A 3 -15.75 -4.73 -19.27
N TYR A 4 -15.33 -3.86 -18.34
CA TYR A 4 -14.20 -4.06 -17.42
C TYR A 4 -14.64 -3.67 -16.00
N PRO A 5 -15.32 -4.57 -15.27
CA PRO A 5 -15.75 -4.30 -13.90
C PRO A 5 -14.58 -4.33 -12.92
N PHE A 6 -14.80 -3.83 -11.72
CA PHE A 6 -13.87 -4.03 -10.60
C PHE A 6 -13.72 -5.53 -10.31
N ASP A 7 -12.52 -5.90 -9.85
CA ASP A 7 -12.21 -7.28 -9.51
C ASP A 7 -12.83 -7.66 -8.15
N GLU A 8 -13.78 -8.58 -8.15
CA GLU A 8 -14.52 -9.02 -6.95
C GLU A 8 -13.66 -9.80 -5.94
N ARG A 9 -12.43 -10.17 -6.31
CA ARG A 9 -11.46 -10.78 -5.38
C ARG A 9 -10.96 -9.81 -4.30
N PHE A 10 -11.15 -8.49 -4.52
CA PHE A 10 -10.84 -7.46 -3.53
C PHE A 10 -11.94 -7.39 -2.47
N ILE A 11 -11.80 -8.21 -1.43
CA ILE A 11 -12.72 -8.24 -0.28
C ILE A 11 -12.29 -7.21 0.77
N HIS A 12 -10.99 -6.90 0.83
CA HIS A 12 -10.38 -5.98 1.77
C HIS A 12 -10.02 -4.65 1.11
N TYR A 13 -9.82 -3.64 1.95
CA TYR A 13 -9.51 -2.29 1.51
C TYR A 13 -8.15 -2.20 0.79
N GLY A 14 -8.13 -1.47 -0.31
CA GLY A 14 -6.93 -0.95 -0.96
C GLY A 14 -6.55 -1.64 -2.27
N TYR A 15 -5.95 -0.86 -3.17
CA TYR A 15 -5.40 -1.26 -4.47
C TYR A 15 -6.39 -1.78 -5.52
N GLU A 16 -7.68 -1.84 -5.24
CA GLU A 16 -8.71 -2.23 -6.20
C GLU A 16 -8.77 -1.28 -7.39
N ASP A 17 -8.65 0.00 -7.13
CA ASP A 17 -8.63 1.07 -8.14
C ASP A 17 -7.33 1.03 -8.97
N VAL A 18 -6.20 0.74 -8.33
CA VAL A 18 -4.90 0.63 -9.01
C VAL A 18 -4.90 -0.54 -9.99
N LEU A 19 -5.38 -1.71 -9.57
CA LEU A 19 -5.48 -2.88 -10.46
C LEU A 19 -6.49 -2.65 -11.58
N TRP A 20 -7.60 -2.01 -11.27
CA TRP A 20 -8.60 -1.66 -12.28
C TRP A 20 -8.02 -0.69 -13.32
N GLY A 21 -7.32 0.36 -12.88
CA GLY A 21 -6.63 1.30 -13.77
C GLY A 21 -5.56 0.63 -14.64
N LYS A 22 -4.81 -0.33 -14.07
CA LYS A 22 -3.86 -1.16 -14.81
C LYS A 22 -4.57 -1.96 -15.90
N ASN A 23 -5.66 -2.63 -15.58
CA ASN A 23 -6.43 -3.43 -16.54
C ASN A 23 -6.98 -2.59 -17.68
N LEU A 24 -7.46 -1.38 -17.40
CA LEU A 24 -7.90 -0.44 -18.44
C LEU A 24 -6.74 -0.06 -19.36
N LYS A 25 -5.58 0.25 -18.81
CA LYS A 25 -4.38 0.60 -19.56
C LYS A 25 -3.90 -0.55 -20.44
N ASP A 26 -3.84 -1.76 -19.90
CA ASP A 26 -3.40 -2.96 -20.62
C ASP A 26 -4.35 -3.31 -21.79
N ASN A 27 -5.62 -2.91 -21.70
CA ASN A 27 -6.61 -3.06 -22.75
C ASN A 27 -6.76 -1.83 -23.65
N HIS A 28 -5.80 -0.90 -23.58
CA HIS A 28 -5.77 0.33 -24.41
C HIS A 28 -7.00 1.23 -24.26
N ILE A 29 -7.65 1.22 -23.11
CA ILE A 29 -8.77 2.11 -22.80
C ILE A 29 -8.24 3.42 -22.26
N SER A 30 -8.59 4.51 -22.92
CA SER A 30 -8.21 5.85 -22.47
C SER A 30 -9.02 6.27 -21.24
N ILE A 31 -8.29 6.84 -20.26
CA ILE A 31 -8.89 7.41 -19.05
C ILE A 31 -8.84 8.92 -19.18
N HIS A 32 -10.01 9.56 -19.11
CA HIS A 32 -10.13 11.01 -19.12
C HIS A 32 -10.37 11.52 -17.71
N HIS A 33 -9.52 12.44 -17.27
CA HIS A 33 -9.70 13.14 -16.00
C HIS A 33 -10.62 14.34 -16.21
N VAL A 34 -11.64 14.43 -15.37
CA VAL A 34 -12.56 15.57 -15.36
C VAL A 34 -12.33 16.39 -14.10
N ASP A 35 -12.49 17.70 -14.20
CA ASP A 35 -12.41 18.59 -13.06
C ASP A 35 -13.71 18.50 -12.24
N ASN A 36 -13.73 17.59 -11.30
CA ASN A 36 -14.87 17.35 -10.41
C ASN A 36 -14.34 17.11 -8.97
N PRO A 37 -13.85 18.16 -8.28
CA PRO A 37 -13.31 18.01 -6.96
C PRO A 37 -14.39 17.60 -5.95
N LEU A 38 -14.12 16.55 -5.18
CA LEU A 38 -14.94 16.11 -4.07
C LEU A 38 -14.31 16.56 -2.74
N GLY A 39 -15.12 17.19 -1.89
CA GLY A 39 -14.71 17.52 -0.53
C GLY A 39 -14.68 16.28 0.35
N TYR A 40 -13.64 16.14 1.16
CA TYR A 40 -13.53 15.09 2.17
C TYR A 40 -13.89 15.68 3.53
N GLU A 41 -15.07 15.33 4.04
CA GLU A 41 -15.62 15.92 5.28
C GLU A 41 -15.25 15.15 6.54
N HIS A 42 -14.85 13.88 6.41
CA HIS A 42 -14.59 13.02 7.56
C HIS A 42 -13.10 12.65 7.65
N PHE A 43 -12.43 13.21 8.64
CA PHE A 43 -11.05 12.85 8.98
C PHE A 43 -11.04 11.69 9.99
N ILE A 44 -10.26 10.65 9.66
CA ILE A 44 -10.02 9.53 10.58
C ILE A 44 -8.78 9.81 11.44
N GLY A 45 -8.78 9.31 12.67
CA GLY A 45 -7.60 9.41 13.54
C GLY A 45 -6.41 8.64 13.00
N ASN A 46 -5.20 9.03 13.42
CA ASN A 46 -3.94 8.43 12.95
C ASN A 46 -3.90 6.92 13.14
N MET A 47 -4.41 6.40 14.27
CA MET A 47 -4.45 4.96 14.52
C MET A 47 -5.34 4.22 13.50
N SER A 48 -6.52 4.76 13.21
CA SER A 48 -7.43 4.18 12.21
C SER A 48 -6.84 4.24 10.81
N PHE A 49 -6.11 5.31 10.49
CA PHE A 49 -5.39 5.46 9.24
C PHE A 49 -4.29 4.39 9.08
N ILE A 50 -3.52 4.13 10.15
CA ILE A 50 -2.50 3.08 10.15
C ILE A 50 -3.13 1.70 9.94
N ARG A 51 -4.24 1.39 10.63
CA ARG A 51 -4.96 0.11 10.45
C ARG A 51 -5.45 -0.09 9.02
N LYS A 52 -6.03 0.94 8.41
CA LYS A 52 -6.41 0.89 6.99
C LYS A 52 -5.21 0.70 6.07
N THR A 53 -4.08 1.32 6.39
CA THR A 53 -2.84 1.14 5.64
C THR A 53 -2.33 -0.29 5.77
N GLU A 54 -2.33 -0.86 6.95
CA GLU A 54 -1.95 -2.27 7.18
C GLU A 54 -2.85 -3.22 6.37
N GLU A 55 -4.16 -3.01 6.40
CA GLU A 55 -5.10 -3.78 5.57
C GLU A 55 -4.79 -3.66 4.08
N SER A 56 -4.54 -2.44 3.60
CA SER A 56 -4.18 -2.23 2.20
C SER A 56 -2.86 -2.90 1.81
N LEU A 57 -1.89 -2.99 2.74
CA LEU A 57 -0.64 -3.70 2.50
C LEU A 57 -0.82 -5.22 2.43
N HIS A 58 -1.75 -5.79 3.19
CA HIS A 58 -2.15 -7.19 3.02
C HIS A 58 -2.74 -7.43 1.62
N THR A 59 -3.62 -6.54 1.16
CA THR A 59 -4.18 -6.60 -0.18
C THR A 59 -3.08 -6.49 -1.25
N LEU A 60 -2.15 -5.54 -1.09
CA LEU A 60 -1.00 -5.39 -1.97
C LEU A 60 -0.15 -6.67 -2.03
N TYR A 61 0.10 -7.30 -0.89
CA TYR A 61 0.86 -8.54 -0.81
C TYR A 61 0.14 -9.68 -1.52
N GLN A 62 -1.17 -9.79 -1.33
CA GLN A 62 -2.01 -10.81 -1.99
C GLN A 62 -1.95 -10.69 -3.51
N PHE A 63 -2.04 -9.48 -4.04
CA PHE A 63 -2.04 -9.19 -5.49
C PHE A 63 -0.68 -8.73 -6.03
N ARG A 64 0.42 -9.00 -5.30
CA ARG A 64 1.75 -8.48 -5.62
C ARG A 64 2.25 -8.83 -7.03
N LYS A 65 1.89 -9.99 -7.55
CA LYS A 65 2.28 -10.39 -8.91
C LYS A 65 1.57 -9.56 -9.97
N GLU A 66 0.29 -9.29 -9.77
CA GLU A 66 -0.54 -8.51 -10.68
C GLU A 66 -0.22 -7.01 -10.62
N LEU A 67 0.22 -6.52 -9.46
CA LEU A 67 0.57 -5.12 -9.20
C LEU A 67 2.08 -4.81 -9.37
N GLU A 68 2.86 -5.76 -9.82
CA GLU A 68 4.28 -5.54 -10.12
C GLU A 68 4.45 -4.42 -11.16
N GLY A 69 5.36 -3.49 -10.86
CA GLY A 69 5.57 -2.29 -11.68
C GLY A 69 4.61 -1.12 -11.39
N TYR A 70 3.55 -1.33 -10.63
CA TYR A 70 2.57 -0.30 -10.24
C TYR A 70 2.66 0.12 -8.77
N SER A 71 3.49 -0.55 -7.97
CA SER A 71 3.71 -0.21 -6.57
C SER A 71 5.18 0.06 -6.27
N ARG A 72 5.45 1.23 -5.69
CA ARG A 72 6.79 1.58 -5.20
C ARG A 72 7.25 0.65 -4.08
N ILE A 73 6.35 0.20 -3.22
CA ILE A 73 6.65 -0.72 -2.11
C ILE A 73 7.20 -2.04 -2.65
N ILE A 74 6.54 -2.62 -3.64
CA ILE A 74 7.00 -3.86 -4.30
C ILE A 74 8.39 -3.64 -4.92
N SER A 75 8.59 -2.50 -5.59
CA SER A 75 9.87 -2.15 -6.22
C SER A 75 11.00 -2.03 -5.19
N TYR A 76 10.78 -1.34 -4.07
CA TYR A 76 11.77 -1.20 -3.00
C TYR A 76 12.06 -2.53 -2.30
N ALA A 77 11.03 -3.34 -2.04
CA ALA A 77 11.20 -4.68 -1.49
C ALA A 77 12.07 -5.55 -2.40
N GLY A 78 11.87 -5.48 -3.72
CA GLY A 78 12.70 -6.16 -4.70
C GLY A 78 14.17 -5.69 -4.70
N LYS A 79 14.41 -4.39 -4.52
CA LYS A 79 15.77 -3.84 -4.38
C LYS A 79 16.45 -4.38 -3.12
N LEU A 80 15.74 -4.42 -1.98
CA LEU A 80 16.26 -4.96 -0.74
C LEU A 80 16.58 -6.46 -0.83
N LYS A 81 15.78 -7.24 -1.57
CA LYS A 81 16.08 -8.65 -1.88
C LYS A 81 17.40 -8.78 -2.64
N ARG A 82 17.63 -7.95 -3.65
CA ARG A 82 18.88 -7.94 -4.42
C ARG A 82 20.10 -7.56 -3.60
N CYS A 83 19.93 -6.62 -2.67
CA CYS A 83 21.00 -6.19 -1.75
C CYS A 83 21.21 -7.14 -0.56
N ARG A 84 20.46 -8.24 -0.46
CA ARG A 84 20.49 -9.20 0.67
C ARG A 84 20.14 -8.58 2.04
N LEU A 85 19.51 -7.41 2.05
CA LEU A 85 19.07 -6.74 3.27
C LEU A 85 17.64 -7.14 3.69
N TYR A 86 16.95 -7.88 2.87
CA TYR A 86 15.55 -8.26 3.08
C TYR A 86 15.33 -9.04 4.39
N PRO A 87 16.11 -10.10 4.71
CA PRO A 87 15.96 -10.83 5.98
C PRO A 87 16.22 -9.95 7.21
N LEU A 88 17.19 -9.04 7.11
CA LEU A 88 17.47 -8.09 8.18
C LEU A 88 16.25 -7.20 8.46
N CYS A 89 15.61 -6.69 7.41
CA CYS A 89 14.40 -5.88 7.55
C CYS A 89 13.25 -6.67 8.16
N GLN A 90 13.10 -7.95 7.82
CA GLN A 90 12.10 -8.83 8.43
C GLN A 90 12.28 -8.98 9.94
N HIS A 91 13.52 -9.18 10.39
CA HIS A 91 13.84 -9.33 11.81
C HIS A 91 13.77 -8.02 12.58
N LEU A 92 14.03 -6.89 11.92
CA LEU A 92 13.96 -5.57 12.56
C LEU A 92 12.53 -5.09 12.77
N PHE A 93 11.58 -5.52 11.97
CA PHE A 93 10.20 -5.03 12.04
C PHE A 93 9.57 -5.23 13.43
N PRO A 94 9.57 -6.41 14.07
CA PRO A 94 8.97 -6.58 15.39
C PRO A 94 9.56 -5.63 16.45
N LEU A 95 10.84 -5.32 16.33
CA LEU A 95 11.55 -4.43 17.25
C LEU A 95 11.19 -2.96 17.03
N LEU A 96 11.06 -2.56 15.77
CA LEU A 96 10.85 -1.16 15.36
C LEU A 96 9.37 -0.77 15.24
N SER A 97 8.46 -1.74 15.11
CA SER A 97 7.05 -1.48 14.83
C SER A 97 6.37 -0.65 15.92
N LEU A 98 6.57 -0.99 17.18
CA LEU A 98 5.96 -0.28 18.31
C LEU A 98 6.45 1.17 18.45
N PRO A 99 7.76 1.46 18.49
CA PRO A 99 8.24 2.84 18.59
C PRO A 99 7.86 3.69 17.36
N ILE A 100 7.89 3.13 16.17
CA ILE A 100 7.47 3.85 14.97
C ILE A 100 5.97 4.14 15.02
N LYS A 101 5.14 3.16 15.39
CA LYS A 101 3.70 3.32 15.54
C LYS A 101 3.34 4.38 16.59
N ALA A 102 4.02 4.37 17.74
CA ALA A 102 3.86 5.38 18.78
C ALA A 102 4.19 6.79 18.26
N ARG A 103 5.24 6.94 17.46
CA ARG A 103 5.61 8.21 16.85
C ARG A 103 4.59 8.67 15.81
N LEU A 104 4.05 7.76 14.99
CA LEU A 104 3.07 8.07 13.95
C LEU A 104 1.69 8.44 14.52
N THR A 105 1.34 7.93 15.70
CA THR A 105 0.09 8.25 16.39
C THR A 105 0.21 9.44 17.35
N GLY A 106 1.42 9.99 17.51
CA GLY A 106 1.68 11.17 18.33
C GLY A 106 1.32 12.50 17.66
N ASN A 107 1.69 13.61 18.30
CA ASN A 107 1.34 14.95 17.86
C ASN A 107 2.09 15.42 16.61
N LYS A 108 3.21 14.82 16.29
CA LYS A 108 4.06 15.18 15.13
C LYS A 108 4.42 13.93 14.32
N PRO A 109 3.47 13.39 13.54
CA PRO A 109 3.75 12.25 12.68
C PRO A 109 4.71 12.65 11.55
N SER A 110 5.60 11.72 11.15
CA SER A 110 6.54 11.90 10.06
C SER A 110 6.14 11.05 8.85
N ILE A 111 6.01 11.67 7.69
CA ILE A 111 5.74 10.99 6.42
C ILE A 111 6.89 10.03 6.07
N PHE A 112 8.12 10.43 6.37
CA PHE A 112 9.29 9.58 6.14
C PHE A 112 9.22 8.28 6.96
N LEU A 113 8.93 8.38 8.27
CA LEU A 113 8.73 7.21 9.13
C LEU A 113 7.54 6.36 8.70
N PHE A 114 6.47 6.99 8.24
CA PHE A 114 5.31 6.28 7.72
C PHE A 114 5.65 5.44 6.47
N ASN A 115 6.46 5.98 5.56
CA ASN A 115 6.91 5.25 4.39
C ASN A 115 7.84 4.08 4.75
N ILE A 116 8.73 4.27 5.73
CA ILE A 116 9.57 3.19 6.27
C ILE A 116 8.70 2.11 6.91
N TYR A 117 7.72 2.51 7.72
CA TYR A 117 6.78 1.59 8.36
C TYR A 117 6.03 0.71 7.34
N LYS A 118 5.50 1.33 6.30
CA LYS A 118 4.81 0.60 5.21
C LYS A 118 5.71 -0.44 4.56
N LEU A 119 6.94 -0.06 4.25
CA LEU A 119 7.90 -0.96 3.61
C LEU A 119 8.28 -2.13 4.52
N LEU A 120 8.61 -1.85 5.77
CA LEU A 120 8.96 -2.88 6.75
C LEU A 120 7.78 -3.82 7.04
N TYR A 121 6.58 -3.28 7.17
CA TYR A 121 5.36 -4.06 7.36
C TYR A 121 5.11 -5.02 6.19
N TYR A 122 5.20 -4.49 4.96
CA TYR A 122 5.05 -5.29 3.74
C TYR A 122 6.08 -6.42 3.67
N ILE A 123 7.36 -6.12 3.98
CA ILE A 123 8.43 -7.12 4.01
C ILE A 123 8.17 -8.20 5.08
N HIS A 124 7.63 -7.79 6.23
CA HIS A 124 7.29 -8.71 7.31
C HIS A 124 6.16 -9.68 6.95
N LEU A 125 5.24 -9.30 6.06
CA LEU A 125 4.19 -10.19 5.57
C LEU A 125 4.72 -11.39 4.78
N ASP A 126 5.94 -11.31 4.27
CA ASP A 126 6.59 -12.37 3.47
C ASP A 126 7.29 -13.44 4.33
N ILE A 127 7.03 -13.48 5.62
CA ILE A 127 7.56 -14.51 6.53
C ILE A 127 6.77 -15.81 6.37
#